data_5464ecfd740f0d9811b43920a2a5a3e7
#
_entry.id   5464ecfd740f0d9811b43920a2a5a3e7
#
_cell.length_a   1.000
_cell.length_b   1.000
_cell.length_c   1.000
_cell.angle_alpha   90.00
_cell.angle_beta   90.00
_cell.angle_gamma   90.00
#
_symmetry.space_group_name_H-M   'P 1'
#
loop_
_entity.id
_entity.type
_entity.pdbx_description
1 polymer ?
#
loop_
_entity_poly.entity_id
_entity_poly.type
_entity_poly.pdbx_seq_one_letter_code
_entity_poly.pdbx_strand_id
1 'polypeptide(L)'
;MPKRILFGLDDSDTAYEALRKLGALLAPADVHLHLLHAAPETSHFHPGELSTLSGEPGVWKNTQKEQAEAILKRADQLLRQLGFTPARIKQEFTLRCANAAQEILAAGERQAPAAIAIARRGRSGVKRFFLGSTTTQVCQYAEKVPVWVLGSRPLEPPHVLVALDESPYADRMATHVGEHFGGLPGTRVTLFHVLAAKPPGFWDDGHILGETEQAERDRTVVQWRNGQERKTADLFNQAKEKLTAAGVREENIAVVRQAMAAGIARDILAEAARGGYNILVFGRRGTSAIREFTLGSRAAKMLHSPSELTVILVG
;
A
#
# COMPACT_ATOMS: atom_id res chain seq x y z
N MET A 1 0.87 22.87 -3.96
CA MET A 1 1.69 22.21 -4.99
C MET A 1 0.99 20.93 -5.40
N PRO A 2 0.96 20.55 -6.69
CA PRO A 2 0.36 19.30 -7.13
C PRO A 2 1.03 18.11 -6.46
N LYS A 3 0.23 17.10 -6.10
CA LYS A 3 0.75 15.88 -5.48
C LYS A 3 1.52 15.07 -6.52
N ARG A 4 2.65 14.52 -6.13
CA ARG A 4 3.47 13.67 -7.01
C ARG A 4 3.44 12.24 -6.52
N ILE A 5 3.18 11.29 -7.42
CA ILE A 5 3.30 9.86 -7.15
C ILE A 5 4.43 9.31 -8.01
N LEU A 6 5.39 8.67 -7.36
CA LEU A 6 6.48 7.95 -8.01
C LEU A 6 5.98 6.55 -8.39
N PHE A 7 6.00 6.22 -9.68
CA PHE A 7 5.61 4.90 -10.16
C PHE A 7 6.83 4.12 -10.63
N GLY A 8 7.12 3.02 -9.93
CA GLY A 8 8.16 2.06 -10.34
C GLY A 8 7.64 1.19 -11.48
N LEU A 9 8.25 1.34 -12.66
CA LEU A 9 7.84 0.68 -13.90
C LEU A 9 8.89 -0.33 -14.36
N ASP A 10 8.47 -1.55 -14.60
CA ASP A 10 9.20 -2.54 -15.39
C ASP A 10 8.46 -2.80 -16.72
N ASP A 11 9.05 -3.56 -17.64
CA ASP A 11 8.45 -3.89 -18.94
C ASP A 11 7.49 -5.08 -18.84
N SER A 12 6.73 -5.21 -17.75
CA SER A 12 5.73 -6.26 -17.58
C SER A 12 4.32 -5.77 -17.93
N ASP A 13 3.49 -6.63 -18.49
CA ASP A 13 2.07 -6.32 -18.74
C ASP A 13 1.34 -5.97 -17.44
N THR A 14 1.73 -6.58 -16.32
CA THR A 14 1.18 -6.26 -15.00
C THR A 14 1.51 -4.85 -14.54
N ALA A 15 2.69 -4.31 -14.86
CA ALA A 15 3.05 -2.94 -14.55
C ALA A 15 2.26 -1.93 -15.40
N TYR A 16 2.10 -2.19 -16.70
CA TYR A 16 1.28 -1.34 -17.57
C TYR A 16 -0.21 -1.39 -17.19
N GLU A 17 -0.73 -2.56 -16.80
CA GLU A 17 -2.09 -2.66 -16.32
C GLU A 17 -2.29 -1.92 -14.99
N ALA A 18 -1.35 -2.03 -14.07
CA ALA A 18 -1.34 -1.27 -12.82
C ALA A 18 -1.28 0.24 -13.08
N LEU A 19 -0.41 0.69 -14.00
CA LEU A 19 -0.31 2.08 -14.41
C LEU A 19 -1.62 2.59 -15.05
N ARG A 20 -2.28 1.77 -15.87
CA ARG A 20 -3.57 2.13 -16.46
C ARG A 20 -4.65 2.36 -15.41
N LYS A 21 -4.77 1.47 -14.43
CA LYS A 21 -5.73 1.60 -13.33
C LYS A 21 -5.45 2.82 -12.47
N LEU A 22 -4.18 3.02 -12.12
CA LEU A 22 -3.76 4.20 -11.36
C LEU A 22 -4.00 5.48 -12.16
N GLY A 23 -3.68 5.48 -13.44
CA GLY A 23 -3.90 6.61 -14.33
C GLY A 23 -5.39 6.95 -14.46
N ALA A 24 -6.26 5.96 -14.68
CA ALA A 24 -7.70 6.16 -14.74
C ALA A 24 -8.21 6.81 -13.44
N LEU A 25 -7.87 6.24 -12.29
CA LEU A 25 -8.24 6.77 -10.97
C LEU A 25 -7.80 8.23 -10.78
N LEU A 26 -6.59 8.59 -11.20
CA LEU A 26 -5.97 9.89 -10.91
C LEU A 26 -6.13 10.92 -12.04
N ALA A 27 -6.67 10.54 -13.19
CA ALA A 27 -6.86 11.46 -14.32
C ALA A 27 -7.66 12.71 -13.94
N PRO A 28 -8.77 12.62 -13.18
CA PRO A 28 -9.54 13.80 -12.76
C PRO A 28 -8.89 14.62 -11.63
N ALA A 29 -7.86 14.09 -10.95
CA ALA A 29 -7.21 14.75 -9.83
C ALA A 29 -6.01 15.59 -10.28
N ASP A 30 -5.64 16.60 -9.48
CA ASP A 30 -4.41 17.38 -9.67
C ASP A 30 -3.18 16.61 -9.11
N VAL A 31 -2.82 15.53 -9.82
CA VAL A 31 -1.72 14.64 -9.48
C VAL A 31 -0.74 14.53 -10.64
N HIS A 32 0.55 14.60 -10.34
CA HIS A 32 1.63 14.35 -11.29
C HIS A 32 2.20 12.95 -11.10
N LEU A 33 2.40 12.24 -12.18
CA LEU A 33 3.04 10.93 -12.18
C LEU A 33 4.51 11.04 -12.58
N HIS A 34 5.37 10.50 -11.74
CA HIS A 34 6.79 10.37 -12.05
C HIS A 34 7.06 8.88 -12.33
N LEU A 35 7.31 8.55 -13.59
CA LEU A 35 7.62 7.21 -14.06
C LEU A 35 9.11 6.96 -13.89
N LEU A 36 9.48 5.96 -13.11
CA LEU A 36 10.86 5.54 -12.90
C LEU A 36 11.06 4.12 -13.44
N HIS A 37 11.91 3.97 -14.44
CA HIS A 37 12.38 2.68 -14.91
C HIS A 37 13.81 2.43 -14.44
N ALA A 38 14.02 1.35 -13.68
CA ALA A 38 15.34 0.92 -13.22
C ALA A 38 15.75 -0.34 -13.97
N ALA A 39 16.69 -0.21 -14.90
CA ALA A 39 17.22 -1.31 -15.69
C ALA A 39 18.37 -1.99 -14.95
N PRO A 40 18.25 -3.28 -14.57
CA PRO A 40 19.32 -4.01 -13.90
C PRO A 40 20.55 -4.16 -14.78
N GLU A 41 21.71 -4.25 -14.16
CA GLU A 41 22.92 -4.64 -14.87
C GLU A 41 22.72 -6.04 -15.46
N THR A 42 23.09 -6.22 -16.71
CA THR A 42 22.76 -7.41 -17.53
C THR A 42 23.47 -8.68 -17.08
N SER A 43 23.23 -9.13 -15.86
CA SER A 43 23.68 -10.46 -15.40
C SER A 43 22.80 -11.63 -15.87
N HIS A 44 21.77 -11.36 -16.71
CA HIS A 44 20.80 -12.36 -17.15
C HIS A 44 20.83 -12.70 -18.64
N PHE A 45 21.85 -12.31 -19.37
CA PHE A 45 22.08 -12.93 -20.66
C PHE A 45 22.65 -14.33 -20.45
N HIS A 46 22.03 -15.34 -21.07
CA HIS A 46 22.62 -16.65 -21.13
C HIS A 46 24.00 -16.57 -21.81
N PRO A 47 25.03 -17.26 -21.29
CA PRO A 47 26.37 -17.22 -21.88
C PRO A 47 26.42 -17.50 -23.39
N GLY A 48 25.40 -18.19 -23.96
CA GLY A 48 25.26 -18.42 -25.39
C GLY A 48 24.82 -17.22 -26.21
N GLU A 49 24.10 -16.25 -25.63
CA GLU A 49 23.69 -15.02 -26.34
C GLU A 49 24.80 -13.98 -26.35
N LEU A 50 25.72 -14.02 -25.38
CA LEU A 50 26.91 -13.18 -25.34
C LEU A 50 27.91 -13.49 -26.46
N SER A 51 27.95 -14.72 -26.95
CA SER A 51 28.89 -15.11 -28.01
C SER A 51 28.51 -14.62 -29.41
N THR A 52 27.25 -14.28 -29.64
CA THR A 52 26.76 -13.74 -30.93
C THR A 52 26.83 -12.22 -31.03
N LEU A 53 27.08 -11.55 -29.90
CA LEU A 53 27.13 -10.08 -29.80
C LEU A 53 28.54 -9.62 -29.44
N SER A 54 29.49 -9.88 -30.31
CA SER A 54 30.87 -9.31 -30.28
C SER A 54 30.85 -7.82 -30.56
N GLY A 55 30.09 -7.04 -29.80
CA GLY A 55 29.98 -5.60 -29.93
C GLY A 55 30.70 -4.85 -28.82
N GLU A 56 31.32 -3.72 -29.20
CA GLU A 56 31.98 -2.82 -28.24
C GLU A 56 31.06 -2.41 -27.09
N PRO A 57 31.60 -2.10 -25.87
CA PRO A 57 30.81 -1.70 -24.70
C PRO A 57 29.85 -0.53 -24.93
N GLY A 58 30.07 0.26 -25.96
CA GLY A 58 29.21 1.37 -26.38
C GLY A 58 27.88 0.96 -27.02
N VAL A 59 27.85 -0.16 -27.73
CA VAL A 59 26.64 -0.64 -28.44
C VAL A 59 25.60 -1.12 -27.42
N TRP A 60 26.03 -1.78 -26.36
CA TRP A 60 25.17 -2.25 -25.28
C TRP A 60 24.48 -1.13 -24.51
N LYS A 61 25.22 -0.06 -24.22
CA LYS A 61 24.66 1.12 -23.53
C LYS A 61 23.56 1.76 -24.36
N ASN A 62 23.74 1.87 -25.66
CA ASN A 62 22.75 2.46 -26.56
C ASN A 62 21.49 1.60 -26.60
N THR A 63 21.61 0.27 -26.72
CA THR A 63 20.46 -0.63 -26.75
C THR A 63 19.65 -0.60 -25.44
N GLN A 64 20.32 -0.58 -24.28
CA GLN A 64 19.62 -0.49 -22.99
C GLN A 64 18.91 0.86 -22.81
N LYS A 65 19.55 1.94 -23.27
CA LYS A 65 18.95 3.28 -23.24
C LYS A 65 17.72 3.33 -24.14
N GLU A 66 17.83 2.84 -25.37
CA GLU A 66 16.72 2.79 -26.33
C GLU A 66 15.54 1.95 -25.78
N GLN A 67 15.82 0.83 -25.12
CA GLN A 67 14.81 0.02 -24.46
C GLN A 67 14.12 0.77 -23.31
N ALA A 68 14.90 1.43 -22.44
CA ALA A 68 14.34 2.22 -21.33
C ALA A 68 13.47 3.38 -21.83
N GLU A 69 13.93 4.06 -22.89
CA GLU A 69 13.16 5.14 -23.54
C GLU A 69 11.87 4.60 -24.18
N ALA A 70 11.91 3.43 -24.82
CA ALA A 70 10.73 2.79 -25.41
C ALA A 70 9.69 2.40 -24.33
N ILE A 71 10.14 1.85 -23.19
CA ILE A 71 9.30 1.50 -22.04
C ILE A 71 8.59 2.75 -21.51
N LEU A 72 9.34 3.81 -21.24
CA LEU A 72 8.80 5.07 -20.73
C LEU A 72 7.88 5.75 -21.74
N LYS A 73 8.20 5.71 -23.01
CA LYS A 73 7.36 6.24 -24.08
C LYS A 73 6.02 5.51 -24.16
N ARG A 74 6.01 4.17 -24.05
CA ARG A 74 4.78 3.38 -24.01
C ARG A 74 3.91 3.77 -22.80
N ALA A 75 4.52 3.95 -21.63
CA ALA A 75 3.83 4.38 -20.43
C ALA A 75 3.26 5.81 -20.53
N ASP A 76 4.02 6.74 -21.11
CA ASP A 76 3.57 8.11 -21.39
C ASP A 76 2.36 8.12 -22.34
N GLN A 77 2.43 7.37 -23.44
CA GLN A 77 1.32 7.26 -24.38
C GLN A 77 0.04 6.72 -23.70
N LEU A 78 0.18 5.71 -22.85
CA LEU A 78 -0.94 5.16 -22.10
C LEU A 78 -1.57 6.22 -21.17
N LEU A 79 -0.77 7.00 -20.45
CA LEU A 79 -1.27 8.06 -19.58
C LEU A 79 -1.92 9.21 -20.36
N ARG A 80 -1.38 9.57 -21.52
CA ARG A 80 -1.99 10.58 -22.40
C ARG A 80 -3.36 10.15 -22.91
N GLN A 81 -3.54 8.87 -23.25
CA GLN A 81 -4.84 8.32 -23.61
C GLN A 81 -5.87 8.39 -22.47
N LEU A 82 -5.40 8.43 -21.21
CA LEU A 82 -6.21 8.63 -20.02
C LEU A 82 -6.43 10.09 -19.63
N GLY A 83 -5.92 11.05 -20.45
CA GLY A 83 -6.12 12.49 -20.24
C GLY A 83 -5.01 13.21 -19.47
N PHE A 84 -3.87 12.56 -19.20
CA PHE A 84 -2.73 13.26 -18.63
C PHE A 84 -2.05 14.17 -19.67
N THR A 85 -1.80 15.41 -19.27
CA THR A 85 -0.98 16.32 -20.08
C THR A 85 0.50 16.01 -19.92
N PRO A 86 1.37 16.38 -20.90
CA PRO A 86 2.81 16.18 -20.76
C PRO A 86 3.43 16.79 -19.50
N ALA A 87 2.90 17.93 -19.05
CA ALA A 87 3.37 18.62 -17.85
C ALA A 87 3.10 17.80 -16.54
N ARG A 88 2.16 16.88 -16.58
CA ARG A 88 1.82 16.01 -15.44
C ARG A 88 2.59 14.69 -15.42
N ILE A 89 3.43 14.43 -16.43
CA ILE A 89 4.19 13.19 -16.57
C ILE A 89 5.68 13.51 -16.56
N LYS A 90 6.39 13.02 -15.54
CA LYS A 90 7.86 13.05 -15.53
C LYS A 90 8.38 11.65 -15.81
N GLN A 91 9.44 11.54 -16.59
CA GLN A 91 10.09 10.28 -16.94
C GLN A 91 11.53 10.29 -16.44
N GLU A 92 11.95 9.21 -15.82
CA GLU A 92 13.32 9.01 -15.35
C GLU A 92 13.70 7.53 -15.53
N PHE A 93 14.93 7.26 -15.94
CA PHE A 93 15.46 5.90 -15.95
C PHE A 93 16.86 5.85 -15.35
N THR A 94 17.18 4.74 -14.71
CA THR A 94 18.52 4.41 -14.23
C THR A 94 18.99 3.16 -14.94
N LEU A 95 20.17 3.25 -15.57
CA LEU A 95 20.82 2.11 -16.21
C LEU A 95 21.83 1.46 -15.27
N ARG A 96 22.02 0.15 -15.41
CA ARG A 96 23.00 -0.65 -14.65
C ARG A 96 22.81 -0.57 -13.14
N CYS A 97 21.58 -0.57 -12.70
CA CYS A 97 21.31 -0.65 -11.27
C CYS A 97 21.54 -2.08 -10.75
N ALA A 98 22.18 -2.17 -9.61
CA ALA A 98 22.33 -3.46 -8.92
C ALA A 98 20.97 -3.99 -8.42
N ASN A 99 20.07 -3.08 -8.04
CA ASN A 99 18.77 -3.42 -7.48
C ASN A 99 17.74 -2.33 -7.75
N ALA A 100 16.69 -2.67 -8.51
CA ALA A 100 15.60 -1.74 -8.83
C ALA A 100 14.87 -1.18 -7.61
N ALA A 101 14.75 -1.95 -6.52
CA ALA A 101 14.13 -1.46 -5.30
C ALA A 101 14.95 -0.35 -4.64
N GLN A 102 16.27 -0.45 -4.65
CA GLN A 102 17.14 0.60 -4.11
C GLN A 102 17.01 1.90 -4.89
N GLU A 103 16.91 1.83 -6.23
CA GLU A 103 16.71 3.02 -7.07
C GLU A 103 15.36 3.69 -6.79
N ILE A 104 14.29 2.90 -6.64
CA ILE A 104 12.96 3.40 -6.29
C ILE A 104 12.99 4.06 -4.90
N LEU A 105 13.64 3.45 -3.92
CA LEU A 105 13.77 3.99 -2.57
C LEU A 105 14.59 5.28 -2.56
N ALA A 106 15.73 5.30 -3.23
CA ALA A 106 16.58 6.48 -3.34
C ALA A 106 15.85 7.65 -4.06
N ALA A 107 15.05 7.35 -5.11
CA ALA A 107 14.20 8.35 -5.74
C ALA A 107 13.10 8.84 -4.79
N GLY A 108 12.51 7.94 -4.00
CA GLY A 108 11.53 8.27 -2.96
C GLY A 108 12.09 9.21 -1.90
N GLU A 109 13.29 8.96 -1.40
CA GLU A 109 13.96 9.82 -0.43
C GLU A 109 14.34 11.18 -1.02
N ARG A 110 14.91 11.18 -2.22
CA ARG A 110 15.37 12.40 -2.91
C ARG A 110 14.24 13.35 -3.28
N GLN A 111 13.06 12.80 -3.63
CA GLN A 111 11.96 13.58 -4.19
C GLN A 111 10.79 13.78 -3.23
N ALA A 112 10.75 13.05 -2.13
CA ALA A 112 9.66 13.04 -1.14
C ALA A 112 8.26 13.06 -1.82
N PRO A 113 7.93 12.06 -2.66
CA PRO A 113 6.64 12.00 -3.33
C PRO A 113 5.53 11.74 -2.29
N ALA A 114 4.30 12.06 -2.63
CA ALA A 114 3.13 11.77 -1.79
C ALA A 114 2.89 10.24 -1.62
N ALA A 115 3.32 9.45 -2.60
CA ALA A 115 3.33 7.99 -2.52
C ALA A 115 4.33 7.39 -3.52
N ILE A 116 4.79 6.17 -3.24
CA ILE A 116 5.44 5.28 -4.21
C ILE A 116 4.40 4.26 -4.64
N ALA A 117 4.09 4.19 -5.92
CA ALA A 117 3.20 3.20 -6.49
C ALA A 117 4.00 2.15 -7.28
N ILE A 118 3.63 0.88 -7.11
CA ILE A 118 4.32 -0.24 -7.74
C ILE A 118 3.32 -1.36 -8.02
N ALA A 119 3.47 -2.07 -9.12
CA ALA A 119 2.67 -3.24 -9.38
C ALA A 119 2.98 -4.33 -8.34
N ARG A 120 1.98 -5.12 -7.99
CA ARG A 120 2.15 -6.23 -7.05
C ARG A 120 3.24 -7.21 -7.52
N ARG A 121 3.43 -7.32 -8.84
CA ARG A 121 4.45 -8.14 -9.51
C ARG A 121 5.03 -7.45 -10.72
N GLY A 122 6.25 -7.86 -11.07
CA GLY A 122 6.91 -7.55 -12.30
C GLY A 122 7.08 -8.78 -13.20
N ARG A 123 8.15 -8.84 -13.96
CA ARG A 123 8.46 -9.81 -15.02
C ARG A 123 8.59 -11.29 -14.57
N SER A 124 8.81 -11.57 -13.29
CA SER A 124 9.04 -12.94 -12.79
C SER A 124 7.75 -13.73 -12.61
N GLY A 125 7.18 -14.27 -13.67
CA GLY A 125 5.89 -14.95 -13.81
C GLY A 125 5.52 -16.12 -12.88
N VAL A 126 6.09 -16.25 -11.68
CA VAL A 126 5.81 -17.36 -10.75
C VAL A 126 4.56 -17.10 -9.93
N LYS A 127 3.58 -18.00 -10.02
CA LYS A 127 2.29 -18.09 -9.29
C LYS A 127 1.56 -16.79 -8.90
N ARG A 128 0.30 -16.68 -9.29
CA ARG A 128 -0.62 -15.52 -9.18
C ARG A 128 -0.74 -14.81 -7.82
N PHE A 129 -0.14 -15.32 -6.74
CA PHE A 129 -0.43 -14.90 -5.37
C PHE A 129 0.79 -14.38 -4.56
N PHE A 130 1.99 -14.34 -5.13
CA PHE A 130 3.17 -13.87 -4.40
C PHE A 130 3.53 -12.43 -4.76
N LEU A 131 4.05 -11.70 -3.78
CA LEU A 131 4.60 -10.36 -3.95
C LEU A 131 5.93 -10.46 -4.70
N GLY A 132 6.20 -9.53 -5.62
CA GLY A 132 7.49 -9.45 -6.31
C GLY A 132 8.62 -9.08 -5.35
N SER A 133 9.86 -9.49 -5.65
CA SER A 133 11.03 -9.19 -4.82
C SER A 133 11.27 -7.68 -4.66
N THR A 134 11.18 -6.92 -5.75
CA THR A 134 11.27 -5.44 -5.75
C THR A 134 10.18 -4.84 -4.88
N THR A 135 8.93 -5.28 -5.05
CA THR A 135 7.78 -4.77 -4.27
C THR A 135 7.95 -5.08 -2.79
N THR A 136 8.42 -6.28 -2.44
CA THR A 136 8.70 -6.67 -1.05
C THR A 136 9.74 -5.73 -0.42
N GLN A 137 10.86 -5.47 -1.11
CA GLN A 137 11.91 -4.60 -0.61
C GLN A 137 11.44 -3.15 -0.48
N VAL A 138 10.72 -2.61 -1.48
CA VAL A 138 10.15 -1.26 -1.38
C VAL A 138 9.20 -1.17 -0.20
N CYS A 139 8.29 -2.13 0.00
CA CYS A 139 7.42 -2.16 1.18
C CYS A 139 8.19 -2.28 2.49
N GLN A 140 9.31 -2.98 2.51
CA GLN A 140 10.12 -3.17 3.71
C GLN A 140 10.87 -1.90 4.10
N TYR A 141 11.38 -1.13 3.15
CA TYR A 141 12.34 -0.05 3.42
C TYR A 141 11.81 1.37 3.17
N ALA A 142 10.68 1.57 2.49
CA ALA A 142 10.09 2.91 2.31
C ALA A 142 9.42 3.40 3.61
N GLU A 143 10.19 3.78 4.61
CA GLU A 143 9.65 4.10 5.94
C GLU A 143 8.83 5.39 6.01
N LYS A 144 9.22 6.41 5.25
CA LYS A 144 8.65 7.76 5.33
C LYS A 144 7.59 8.05 4.28
N VAL A 145 7.56 7.26 3.22
CA VAL A 145 6.67 7.48 2.06
C VAL A 145 5.64 6.35 2.00
N PRO A 146 4.34 6.63 1.89
CA PRO A 146 3.32 5.62 1.68
C PRO A 146 3.60 4.80 0.41
N VAL A 147 3.36 3.48 0.48
CA VAL A 147 3.57 2.57 -0.65
C VAL A 147 2.23 2.01 -1.11
N TRP A 148 1.93 2.18 -2.39
CA TRP A 148 0.75 1.65 -3.07
C TRP A 148 1.14 0.41 -3.87
N VAL A 149 0.78 -0.75 -3.39
CA VAL A 149 0.96 -2.02 -4.10
C VAL A 149 -0.30 -2.30 -4.90
N LEU A 150 -0.23 -2.06 -6.19
CA LEU A 150 -1.39 -2.09 -7.09
C LEU A 150 -1.81 -3.53 -7.41
N GLY A 151 -3.05 -3.85 -7.09
CA GLY A 151 -3.67 -5.14 -7.34
C GLY A 151 -4.33 -5.24 -8.71
N SER A 152 -5.07 -6.35 -8.93
CA SER A 152 -5.75 -6.60 -10.21
C SER A 152 -7.15 -6.00 -10.30
N ARG A 153 -7.81 -5.68 -9.18
CA ARG A 153 -9.15 -5.05 -9.18
C ARG A 153 -9.12 -3.65 -9.78
N PRO A 154 -10.18 -3.23 -10.49
CA PRO A 154 -10.36 -1.82 -10.85
C PRO A 154 -10.36 -0.93 -9.61
N LEU A 155 -9.85 0.29 -9.73
CA LEU A 155 -9.78 1.25 -8.62
C LEU A 155 -10.95 2.22 -8.59
N GLU A 156 -11.76 2.27 -9.63
CA GLU A 156 -12.89 3.19 -9.77
C GLU A 156 -14.24 2.47 -9.70
N PRO A 157 -15.19 3.01 -8.98
CA PRO A 157 -15.02 4.07 -7.96
C PRO A 157 -14.24 3.54 -6.75
N PRO A 158 -13.49 4.40 -6.03
CA PRO A 158 -12.74 3.96 -4.86
C PRO A 158 -13.65 3.44 -3.74
N HIS A 159 -13.46 2.19 -3.35
CA HIS A 159 -14.09 1.59 -2.17
C HIS A 159 -12.99 1.15 -1.21
N VAL A 160 -12.72 1.99 -0.24
CA VAL A 160 -11.54 1.92 0.63
C VAL A 160 -11.89 1.31 1.97
N LEU A 161 -11.18 0.24 2.35
CA LEU A 161 -11.17 -0.28 3.71
C LEU A 161 -9.95 0.27 4.44
N VAL A 162 -10.16 1.04 5.51
CA VAL A 162 -9.08 1.59 6.35
C VAL A 162 -9.03 0.82 7.66
N ALA A 163 -8.02 -0.02 7.82
CA ALA A 163 -7.81 -0.81 9.03
C ALA A 163 -7.10 0.04 10.10
N LEU A 164 -7.87 0.67 10.97
CA LEU A 164 -7.38 1.54 12.02
C LEU A 164 -7.00 0.75 13.28
N ASP A 165 -5.94 1.19 13.92
CA ASP A 165 -5.58 0.80 15.28
C ASP A 165 -5.23 2.06 16.11
N GLU A 166 -4.97 1.89 17.40
CA GLU A 166 -4.63 2.99 18.31
C GLU A 166 -3.17 3.50 18.12
N SER A 167 -2.55 3.19 16.99
CA SER A 167 -1.19 3.67 16.68
C SER A 167 -1.21 5.10 16.09
N PRO A 168 -0.06 5.81 16.13
CA PRO A 168 0.06 7.13 15.48
C PRO A 168 -0.17 7.09 13.96
N TYR A 169 -0.18 5.91 13.36
CA TYR A 169 -0.44 5.75 11.92
C TYR A 169 -1.91 5.93 11.55
N ALA A 170 -2.84 5.76 12.49
CA ALA A 170 -4.27 5.93 12.23
C ALA A 170 -4.61 7.31 11.67
N ASP A 171 -4.04 8.34 12.26
CA ASP A 171 -4.17 9.71 11.82
C ASP A 171 -3.62 9.94 10.42
N ARG A 172 -2.43 9.41 10.14
CA ARG A 172 -1.79 9.48 8.83
C ARG A 172 -2.57 8.72 7.76
N MET A 173 -3.17 7.57 8.11
CA MET A 173 -3.99 6.79 7.19
C MET A 173 -5.24 7.56 6.76
N ALA A 174 -5.97 8.16 7.71
CA ALA A 174 -7.16 8.97 7.41
C ALA A 174 -6.79 10.19 6.55
N THR A 175 -5.71 10.89 6.89
CA THR A 175 -5.18 12.01 6.11
C THR A 175 -4.83 11.57 4.69
N HIS A 176 -4.06 10.48 4.54
CA HIS A 176 -3.64 9.98 3.24
C HIS A 176 -4.83 9.58 2.35
N VAL A 177 -5.82 8.88 2.92
CA VAL A 177 -7.05 8.50 2.21
C VAL A 177 -7.84 9.73 1.78
N GLY A 178 -8.06 10.69 2.69
CA GLY A 178 -8.74 11.94 2.38
C GLY A 178 -8.06 12.71 1.26
N GLU A 179 -6.75 12.88 1.36
CA GLU A 179 -5.98 13.63 0.37
C GLU A 179 -5.98 13.02 -1.04
N HIS A 180 -6.01 11.70 -1.17
CA HIS A 180 -5.87 11.05 -2.47
C HIS A 180 -7.21 10.60 -3.07
N PHE A 181 -8.21 10.37 -2.23
CA PHE A 181 -9.51 9.83 -2.69
C PHE A 181 -10.69 10.74 -2.37
N GLY A 182 -10.56 11.70 -1.44
CA GLY A 182 -11.67 12.52 -0.95
C GLY A 182 -12.41 13.30 -2.04
N GLY A 183 -11.66 13.86 -2.99
CA GLY A 183 -12.22 14.61 -4.13
C GLY A 183 -12.64 13.73 -5.33
N LEU A 184 -12.46 12.41 -5.28
CA LEU A 184 -12.78 11.53 -6.40
C LEU A 184 -14.26 11.12 -6.39
N PRO A 185 -14.92 11.05 -7.57
CA PRO A 185 -16.32 10.68 -7.65
C PRO A 185 -16.60 9.28 -7.12
N GLY A 186 -17.68 9.12 -6.37
CA GLY A 186 -18.13 7.82 -5.89
C GLY A 186 -17.26 7.17 -4.81
N THR A 187 -16.30 7.89 -4.24
CA THR A 187 -15.48 7.40 -3.14
C THR A 187 -16.31 6.96 -1.94
N ARG A 188 -16.10 5.74 -1.48
CA ARG A 188 -16.65 5.18 -0.23
C ARG A 188 -15.53 4.71 0.65
N VAL A 189 -15.63 5.00 1.94
CA VAL A 189 -14.62 4.65 2.94
C VAL A 189 -15.27 3.88 4.08
N THR A 190 -14.71 2.73 4.42
CA THR A 190 -15.07 1.99 5.64
C THR A 190 -13.91 2.06 6.61
N LEU A 191 -14.14 2.67 7.76
CA LEU A 191 -13.23 2.67 8.90
C LEU A 191 -13.46 1.38 9.68
N PHE A 192 -12.45 0.54 9.76
CA PHE A 192 -12.54 -0.79 10.34
C PHE A 192 -11.58 -0.95 11.51
N HIS A 193 -12.08 -1.45 12.63
CA HIS A 193 -11.26 -1.77 13.81
C HIS A 193 -11.60 -3.13 14.37
N VAL A 194 -10.56 -3.91 14.70
CA VAL A 194 -10.70 -5.22 15.36
C VAL A 194 -10.49 -5.04 16.85
N LEU A 195 -11.56 -5.23 17.63
CA LEU A 195 -11.54 -5.15 19.08
C LEU A 195 -10.87 -6.39 19.67
N ALA A 196 -9.87 -6.20 20.51
CA ALA A 196 -9.28 -7.31 21.25
C ALA A 196 -10.32 -7.97 22.19
N ALA A 197 -10.25 -9.28 22.30
CA ALA A 197 -11.25 -10.02 23.09
C ALA A 197 -11.06 -9.86 24.62
N LYS A 198 -9.81 -9.69 25.07
CA LYS A 198 -9.43 -9.61 26.49
C LYS A 198 -8.33 -8.57 26.70
N PRO A 199 -8.18 -8.02 27.91
CA PRO A 199 -7.06 -7.14 28.25
C PRO A 199 -5.70 -7.80 27.98
N PRO A 200 -4.67 -7.02 27.61
CA PRO A 200 -3.30 -7.54 27.53
C PRO A 200 -2.85 -8.09 28.89
N GLY A 201 -2.21 -9.25 28.89
CA GLY A 201 -1.76 -9.89 30.14
C GLY A 201 -2.83 -10.66 30.92
N PHE A 202 -4.04 -10.72 30.41
CA PHE A 202 -5.15 -11.48 31.00
C PHE A 202 -5.06 -12.94 30.59
N TRP A 203 -4.15 -13.68 31.27
CA TRP A 203 -3.90 -15.10 30.99
C TRP A 203 -4.89 -15.97 31.76
N ASP A 204 -5.33 -17.03 31.12
CA ASP A 204 -5.99 -18.14 31.77
C ASP A 204 -4.87 -19.11 32.19
N ASP A 205 -4.45 -19.02 33.45
CA ASP A 205 -3.39 -19.86 34.02
C ASP A 205 -3.94 -21.21 34.51
N GLY A 206 -5.23 -21.49 34.27
CA GLY A 206 -5.91 -22.69 34.71
C GLY A 206 -6.28 -22.68 36.20
N HIS A 207 -6.06 -21.55 36.90
CA HIS A 207 -6.48 -21.42 38.30
C HIS A 207 -8.00 -21.37 38.40
N ILE A 208 -8.58 -22.18 39.28
CA ILE A 208 -10.02 -22.17 39.58
C ILE A 208 -10.30 -20.99 40.50
N LEU A 209 -10.88 -19.93 39.94
CA LEU A 209 -11.22 -18.71 40.65
C LEU A 209 -12.40 -18.97 41.63
N GLY A 210 -12.32 -18.41 42.82
CA GLY A 210 -13.46 -18.26 43.70
C GLY A 210 -14.50 -17.26 43.16
N GLU A 211 -15.72 -17.31 43.66
CA GLU A 211 -16.83 -16.44 43.19
C GLU A 211 -16.47 -14.95 43.26
N THR A 212 -15.78 -14.52 44.31
CA THR A 212 -15.34 -13.12 44.50
C THR A 212 -14.29 -12.73 43.47
N GLU A 213 -13.29 -13.57 43.24
CA GLU A 213 -12.23 -13.34 42.24
C GLU A 213 -12.79 -13.30 40.81
N GLN A 214 -13.73 -14.20 40.50
CA GLN A 214 -14.42 -14.20 39.22
C GLN A 214 -15.20 -12.90 39.01
N ALA A 215 -15.93 -12.41 40.03
CA ALA A 215 -16.66 -11.16 39.94
C ALA A 215 -15.75 -9.93 39.77
N GLU A 216 -14.59 -9.89 40.42
CA GLU A 216 -13.60 -8.83 40.23
C GLU A 216 -12.98 -8.87 38.84
N ARG A 217 -12.69 -10.09 38.35
CA ARG A 217 -12.17 -10.31 37.00
C ARG A 217 -13.15 -9.84 35.94
N ASP A 218 -14.43 -10.18 36.08
CA ASP A 218 -15.49 -9.76 35.15
C ASP A 218 -15.67 -8.24 35.16
N ARG A 219 -15.63 -7.60 36.33
CA ARG A 219 -15.64 -6.12 36.43
C ARG A 219 -14.46 -5.48 35.70
N THR A 220 -13.26 -6.02 35.84
CA THR A 220 -12.05 -5.54 35.17
C THR A 220 -12.19 -5.65 33.66
N VAL A 221 -12.71 -6.77 33.15
CA VAL A 221 -12.97 -6.97 31.71
C VAL A 221 -13.98 -5.94 31.19
N VAL A 222 -15.09 -5.73 31.93
CA VAL A 222 -16.12 -4.76 31.54
C VAL A 222 -15.56 -3.33 31.52
N GLN A 223 -14.83 -2.92 32.54
CA GLN A 223 -14.22 -1.59 32.60
C GLN A 223 -13.22 -1.39 31.45
N TRP A 224 -12.38 -2.38 31.20
CA TRP A 224 -11.43 -2.34 30.08
C TRP A 224 -12.16 -2.24 28.74
N ARG A 225 -13.21 -3.05 28.51
CA ARG A 225 -14.01 -3.00 27.29
C ARG A 225 -14.64 -1.63 27.07
N ASN A 226 -15.25 -1.05 28.10
CA ASN A 226 -15.83 0.29 28.03
C ASN A 226 -14.75 1.36 27.69
N GLY A 227 -13.55 1.20 28.25
CA GLY A 227 -12.41 2.05 27.92
C GLY A 227 -11.98 1.94 26.44
N GLN A 228 -11.93 0.71 25.92
CA GLN A 228 -11.62 0.45 24.51
C GLN A 228 -12.69 1.02 23.56
N GLU A 229 -13.96 0.88 23.91
CA GLU A 229 -15.07 1.43 23.12
C GLU A 229 -14.98 2.96 23.00
N ARG A 230 -14.67 3.66 24.10
CA ARG A 230 -14.49 5.12 24.08
C ARG A 230 -13.31 5.53 23.18
N LYS A 231 -12.13 4.94 23.39
CA LYS A 231 -10.94 5.22 22.58
C LYS A 231 -11.19 4.97 21.09
N THR A 232 -11.88 3.87 20.77
CA THR A 232 -12.21 3.55 19.38
C THR A 232 -13.23 4.52 18.81
N ALA A 233 -14.17 5.04 19.61
CA ALA A 233 -15.12 6.07 19.18
C ALA A 233 -14.40 7.36 18.82
N ASP A 234 -13.48 7.82 19.68
CA ASP A 234 -12.69 9.02 19.43
C ASP A 234 -11.81 8.89 18.19
N LEU A 235 -11.17 7.71 18.01
CA LEU A 235 -10.39 7.39 16.83
C LEU A 235 -11.22 7.50 15.53
N PHE A 236 -12.42 6.93 15.53
CA PHE A 236 -13.31 7.00 14.37
C PHE A 236 -13.82 8.41 14.10
N ASN A 237 -14.16 9.17 15.14
CA ASN A 237 -14.62 10.55 14.99
C ASN A 237 -13.53 11.41 14.34
N GLN A 238 -12.29 11.36 14.84
CA GLN A 238 -11.14 12.07 14.26
C GLN A 238 -10.90 11.67 12.80
N ALA A 239 -10.97 10.37 12.48
CA ALA A 239 -10.80 9.90 11.11
C ALA A 239 -11.94 10.40 10.19
N LYS A 240 -13.20 10.38 10.65
CA LYS A 240 -14.35 10.91 9.93
C LYS A 240 -14.21 12.40 9.63
N GLU A 241 -13.86 13.21 10.63
CA GLU A 241 -13.65 14.65 10.47
C GLU A 241 -12.63 14.94 9.37
N LYS A 242 -11.50 14.23 9.36
CA LYS A 242 -10.47 14.38 8.33
C LYS A 242 -10.94 14.00 6.94
N LEU A 243 -11.65 12.88 6.82
CA LEU A 243 -12.17 12.42 5.56
C LEU A 243 -13.23 13.38 5.01
N THR A 244 -14.12 13.88 5.86
CA THR A 244 -15.16 14.84 5.47
C THR A 244 -14.53 16.18 5.07
N ALA A 245 -13.55 16.68 5.83
CA ALA A 245 -12.81 17.88 5.48
C ALA A 245 -12.06 17.76 4.15
N ALA A 246 -11.67 16.54 3.77
CA ALA A 246 -11.02 16.25 2.50
C ALA A 246 -12.00 15.99 1.33
N GLY A 247 -13.32 16.10 1.56
CA GLY A 247 -14.34 16.00 0.53
C GLY A 247 -15.04 14.63 0.39
N VAL A 248 -14.78 13.68 1.27
CA VAL A 248 -15.60 12.45 1.34
C VAL A 248 -16.94 12.79 1.97
N ARG A 249 -18.05 12.49 1.27
CA ARG A 249 -19.39 12.72 1.82
C ARG A 249 -19.63 11.84 3.04
N GLU A 250 -20.25 12.39 4.08
CA GLU A 250 -20.45 11.68 5.35
C GLU A 250 -21.23 10.38 5.17
N GLU A 251 -22.25 10.36 4.30
CA GLU A 251 -23.02 9.18 3.94
C GLU A 251 -22.21 8.05 3.29
N ASN A 252 -21.03 8.37 2.78
CA ASN A 252 -20.09 7.45 2.17
C ASN A 252 -19.02 6.94 3.15
N ILE A 253 -19.09 7.33 4.42
CA ILE A 253 -18.16 6.89 5.46
C ILE A 253 -18.87 5.92 6.40
N ALA A 254 -18.58 4.65 6.26
CA ALA A 254 -19.05 3.60 7.17
C ALA A 254 -18.04 3.36 8.30
N VAL A 255 -18.55 2.92 9.47
CA VAL A 255 -17.73 2.51 10.61
C VAL A 255 -18.10 1.08 11.00
N VAL A 256 -17.11 0.22 11.06
CA VAL A 256 -17.28 -1.18 11.44
C VAL A 256 -16.32 -1.55 12.56
N ARG A 257 -16.88 -2.06 13.67
CA ARG A 257 -16.15 -2.64 14.78
C ARG A 257 -16.42 -4.13 14.80
N GLN A 258 -15.39 -4.93 14.87
CA GLN A 258 -15.51 -6.38 14.91
C GLN A 258 -14.73 -6.92 16.10
N ALA A 259 -15.36 -7.78 16.90
CA ALA A 259 -14.64 -8.55 17.90
C ALA A 259 -13.62 -9.48 17.21
N MET A 260 -12.42 -9.57 17.77
CA MET A 260 -11.37 -10.45 17.24
C MET A 260 -11.85 -11.91 17.26
N ALA A 261 -11.85 -12.55 16.09
CA ALA A 261 -12.23 -13.94 15.92
C ALA A 261 -11.03 -14.85 15.61
N ALA A 262 -10.33 -14.57 14.51
CA ALA A 262 -9.22 -15.41 14.04
C ALA A 262 -7.84 -14.71 14.18
N GLY A 263 -7.85 -13.47 14.68
CA GLY A 263 -6.71 -12.59 14.84
C GLY A 263 -6.71 -11.42 13.87
N ILE A 264 -6.22 -10.28 14.33
CA ILE A 264 -6.38 -8.96 13.71
C ILE A 264 -6.15 -8.98 12.19
N ALA A 265 -5.01 -9.50 11.72
CA ALA A 265 -4.71 -9.51 10.29
C ALA A 265 -5.66 -10.42 9.48
N ARG A 266 -6.10 -11.56 10.04
CA ARG A 266 -7.05 -12.46 9.37
C ARG A 266 -8.43 -11.84 9.31
N ASP A 267 -8.87 -11.19 10.39
CA ASP A 267 -10.18 -10.56 10.47
C ASP A 267 -10.28 -9.36 9.50
N ILE A 268 -9.20 -8.56 9.38
CA ILE A 268 -9.11 -7.49 8.38
C ILE A 268 -9.21 -8.06 6.96
N LEU A 269 -8.47 -9.13 6.66
CA LEU A 269 -8.50 -9.77 5.33
C LEU A 269 -9.85 -10.43 5.02
N ALA A 270 -10.52 -10.99 6.02
CA ALA A 270 -11.87 -11.54 5.88
C ALA A 270 -12.89 -10.44 5.54
N GLU A 271 -12.84 -9.29 6.23
CA GLU A 271 -13.65 -8.13 5.91
C GLU A 271 -13.34 -7.60 4.51
N ALA A 272 -12.05 -7.48 4.18
CA ALA A 272 -11.60 -7.02 2.85
C ALA A 272 -12.12 -7.92 1.70
N ALA A 273 -12.22 -9.22 1.94
CA ALA A 273 -12.77 -10.16 0.97
C ALA A 273 -14.30 -10.07 0.85
N ARG A 274 -15.01 -9.85 1.97
CA ARG A 274 -16.47 -9.83 2.05
C ARG A 274 -17.09 -8.54 1.55
N GLY A 275 -16.47 -7.40 1.84
CA GLY A 275 -17.07 -6.08 1.70
C GLY A 275 -16.99 -5.48 0.30
N GLY A 276 -16.45 -6.18 -0.70
CA GLY A 276 -16.37 -5.67 -2.08
C GLY A 276 -15.43 -4.48 -2.27
N TYR A 277 -14.48 -4.30 -1.38
CA TYR A 277 -13.46 -3.25 -1.46
C TYR A 277 -12.51 -3.46 -2.64
N ASN A 278 -11.91 -2.38 -3.14
CA ASN A 278 -10.84 -2.44 -4.12
C ASN A 278 -9.51 -1.90 -3.57
N ILE A 279 -9.54 -1.20 -2.44
CA ILE A 279 -8.37 -0.66 -1.76
C ILE A 279 -8.40 -1.04 -0.28
N LEU A 280 -7.28 -1.55 0.23
CA LEU A 280 -7.04 -1.82 1.65
C LEU A 280 -5.90 -0.93 2.15
N VAL A 281 -6.16 -0.13 3.19
CA VAL A 281 -5.19 0.77 3.81
C VAL A 281 -4.88 0.30 5.22
N PHE A 282 -3.60 0.19 5.55
CA PHE A 282 -3.16 -0.13 6.90
C PHE A 282 -1.79 0.48 7.24
N GLY A 283 -1.52 0.61 8.52
CA GLY A 283 -0.27 1.15 9.03
C GLY A 283 0.88 0.15 8.89
N ARG A 284 2.07 0.66 8.65
CA ARG A 284 3.31 -0.11 8.57
C ARG A 284 3.60 -0.87 9.88
N ARG A 285 3.28 -0.27 11.00
CA ARG A 285 3.45 -0.81 12.36
C ARG A 285 2.16 -0.61 13.14
N GLY A 286 1.93 -1.46 14.13
CA GLY A 286 0.83 -1.30 15.10
C GLY A 286 1.36 -0.84 16.45
N THR A 287 0.49 -0.86 17.45
CA THR A 287 0.77 -0.42 18.83
C THR A 287 1.88 -1.20 19.55
N SER A 288 2.20 -2.42 19.11
CA SER A 288 3.17 -3.33 19.74
C SER A 288 4.52 -3.41 19.02
N ALA A 289 4.88 -2.42 18.21
CA ALA A 289 6.06 -2.48 17.35
C ALA A 289 7.38 -2.40 18.14
N ILE A 290 8.16 -3.47 18.10
CA ILE A 290 9.58 -3.46 18.46
C ILE A 290 10.30 -2.65 17.39
N ARG A 291 11.17 -1.71 17.81
CA ARG A 291 11.86 -0.75 16.92
C ARG A 291 12.79 -1.39 15.87
N GLU A 292 13.18 -2.64 16.08
CA GLU A 292 14.14 -3.35 15.22
C GLU A 292 13.59 -3.80 13.87
N PHE A 293 12.25 -3.85 13.70
CA PHE A 293 11.64 -4.29 12.44
C PHE A 293 11.05 -3.10 11.68
N THR A 294 11.47 -2.95 10.44
CA THR A 294 10.97 -1.91 9.52
C THR A 294 9.51 -2.12 9.13
N LEU A 295 9.02 -3.37 9.11
CA LEU A 295 7.64 -3.76 8.81
C LEU A 295 7.06 -4.64 9.91
N GLY A 296 5.91 -4.27 10.48
CA GLY A 296 5.25 -5.04 11.53
C GLY A 296 4.72 -6.40 11.03
N SER A 297 4.69 -7.40 11.90
CA SER A 297 4.27 -8.77 11.55
C SER A 297 2.85 -8.85 10.97
N ARG A 298 1.91 -8.03 11.45
CA ARG A 298 0.53 -7.94 10.93
C ARG A 298 0.53 -7.35 9.52
N ALA A 299 1.27 -6.25 9.30
CA ALA A 299 1.41 -5.62 8.00
C ALA A 299 2.06 -6.58 6.99
N ALA A 300 3.14 -7.26 7.38
CA ALA A 300 3.77 -8.28 6.55
C ALA A 300 2.79 -9.40 6.16
N LYS A 301 2.00 -9.91 7.12
CA LYS A 301 0.99 -10.94 6.86
C LYS A 301 -0.08 -10.48 5.87
N MET A 302 -0.60 -9.26 6.03
CA MET A 302 -1.60 -8.70 5.11
C MET A 302 -1.01 -8.47 3.72
N LEU A 303 0.20 -7.94 3.63
CA LEU A 303 0.87 -7.67 2.38
C LEU A 303 1.15 -8.95 1.56
N HIS A 304 1.58 -10.02 2.22
CA HIS A 304 1.88 -11.31 1.59
C HIS A 304 0.65 -12.19 1.37
N SER A 305 -0.52 -11.80 1.88
CA SER A 305 -1.74 -12.56 1.63
C SER A 305 -2.17 -12.46 0.16
N PRO A 306 -2.69 -13.55 -0.42
CA PRO A 306 -3.24 -13.53 -1.76
C PRO A 306 -4.39 -12.52 -1.82
N SER A 307 -4.26 -11.51 -2.65
CA SER A 307 -5.28 -10.48 -2.79
C SER A 307 -5.22 -9.82 -4.16
N GLU A 308 -6.39 -9.55 -4.70
CA GLU A 308 -6.56 -8.73 -5.92
C GLU A 308 -6.64 -7.23 -5.58
N LEU A 309 -6.73 -6.90 -4.29
CA LEU A 309 -6.85 -5.53 -3.81
C LEU A 309 -5.56 -4.74 -4.05
N THR A 310 -5.72 -3.46 -4.28
CA THR A 310 -4.64 -2.52 -4.07
C THR A 310 -4.43 -2.34 -2.56
N VAL A 311 -3.20 -2.48 -2.14
CA VAL A 311 -2.80 -2.34 -0.74
C VAL A 311 -2.01 -1.05 -0.58
N ILE A 312 -2.42 -0.21 0.36
CA ILE A 312 -1.73 1.03 0.72
C ILE A 312 -1.13 0.86 2.12
N LEU A 313 0.18 0.92 2.17
CA LEU A 313 0.97 0.85 3.40
C LEU A 313 1.39 2.27 3.80
N VAL A 314 0.90 2.75 4.95
CA VAL A 314 1.21 4.09 5.47
C VAL A 314 2.26 3.99 6.58
N GLY A 315 3.33 4.79 6.47
CA GLY A 315 4.44 4.85 7.40
C GLY A 315 4.41 6.03 8.36
#